data_f8b559c58e3fe0d26356570820786116
#
_entry.id   f8b559c58e3fe0d26356570820786116
#
_cell.length_a   1.000
_cell.length_b   1.000
_cell.length_c   1.000
_cell.angle_alpha   90.00
_cell.angle_beta   90.00
_cell.angle_gamma   90.00
#
_symmetry.space_group_name_H-M   'P 1'
#
loop_
_entity.id
_entity.type
_entity.pdbx_description
1 polymer ?
#
loop_
_entity_poly.entity_id
_entity_poly.type
_entity_poly.pdbx_seq_one_letter_code
_entity_poly.pdbx_strand_id
1 'polypeptide(L)'
;MKDLLFKAYELEINIKFSPISESEYNSWVSLQGKNRYIITILSRQITARQIGEVTRVVAEQGLNIDAIQRLTGRIPLDESARKPKSCIELSVRGTPRDKSSMQSNFMQLSSELGMDISFQQDDMFRRCRRLICFDMDSTLIETEVIDELAIRAGVGDEVKAITESAMRGEIDFSESFERRVALLKGLDVSVMEDIAQNLPITEGVDRMMQVLKTAGFKIAILSGGFTYFGNYLKKKYGIDYVYANELEIENGKLTGKHIGDIVDGKRKAELLRLIAQVENVDIAQTIAVGDGANDLPMLNIAGLGIAYHAKPKVKENASQSISTIGLDGVLYFLGFKDSYIGDNKI
;
A
#
# COMPACT_ATOMS: atom_id res chain seq x y z
N MET A 1 -8.44 -14.51 -46.89
CA MET A 1 -6.99 -14.65 -46.64
C MET A 1 -6.13 -13.91 -47.66
N LYS A 2 -6.31 -14.13 -48.97
CA LYS A 2 -5.53 -13.43 -50.01
C LYS A 2 -5.62 -11.91 -49.89
N ASP A 3 -6.79 -11.38 -49.74
CA ASP A 3 -7.01 -9.93 -49.62
C ASP A 3 -6.35 -9.31 -48.34
N LEU A 4 -6.35 -10.09 -47.24
CA LEU A 4 -5.69 -9.70 -46.00
C LEU A 4 -4.16 -9.65 -46.15
N LEU A 5 -3.58 -10.66 -46.81
CA LEU A 5 -2.14 -10.70 -47.12
C LEU A 5 -1.73 -9.57 -48.05
N PHE A 6 -2.58 -9.29 -49.09
CA PHE A 6 -2.31 -8.22 -50.03
C PHE A 6 -2.33 -6.84 -49.32
N LYS A 7 -3.33 -6.64 -48.43
CA LYS A 7 -3.44 -5.40 -47.65
C LYS A 7 -2.31 -5.23 -46.63
N ALA A 8 -1.87 -6.33 -46.03
CA ALA A 8 -0.70 -6.30 -45.14
C ALA A 8 0.59 -5.91 -45.88
N TYR A 9 0.75 -6.46 -47.12
CA TYR A 9 1.87 -6.09 -47.97
C TYR A 9 1.85 -4.60 -48.36
N GLU A 10 0.69 -4.08 -48.77
CA GLU A 10 0.53 -2.65 -49.09
C GLU A 10 0.86 -1.73 -47.89
N LEU A 11 0.60 -2.19 -46.68
CA LEU A 11 0.78 -1.41 -45.41
C LEU A 11 2.11 -1.73 -44.73
N GLU A 12 2.97 -2.53 -45.34
CA GLU A 12 4.26 -3.00 -44.79
C GLU A 12 4.12 -3.66 -43.39
N ILE A 13 2.97 -4.36 -43.15
CA ILE A 13 2.68 -5.05 -41.91
C ILE A 13 3.08 -6.51 -42.03
N ASN A 14 3.89 -7.00 -41.07
CA ASN A 14 4.21 -8.41 -40.95
C ASN A 14 3.06 -9.18 -40.28
N ILE A 15 2.43 -10.11 -41.01
CA ILE A 15 1.39 -10.99 -40.46
C ILE A 15 1.96 -12.41 -40.35
N LYS A 16 1.86 -12.98 -39.15
CA LYS A 16 2.16 -14.39 -38.88
C LYS A 16 0.87 -15.15 -38.65
N PHE A 17 0.64 -16.21 -39.42
CA PHE A 17 -0.47 -17.12 -39.19
C PHE A 17 0.05 -18.35 -38.41
N SER A 18 -0.61 -18.65 -37.32
CA SER A 18 -0.36 -19.91 -36.57
C SER A 18 -1.65 -20.72 -36.61
N PRO A 19 -1.67 -21.85 -37.29
CA PRO A 19 -2.81 -22.76 -37.29
C PRO A 19 -3.00 -23.28 -35.85
N ILE A 20 -4.23 -23.37 -35.41
CA ILE A 20 -4.63 -24.00 -34.15
C ILE A 20 -5.53 -25.19 -34.49
N SER A 21 -5.38 -26.28 -33.77
CA SER A 21 -6.25 -27.45 -33.90
C SER A 21 -7.63 -27.16 -33.27
N GLU A 22 -8.64 -27.92 -33.66
CA GLU A 22 -9.96 -27.83 -33.05
C GLU A 22 -9.92 -28.11 -31.54
N SER A 23 -9.06 -29.01 -31.09
CA SER A 23 -8.86 -29.31 -29.67
C SER A 23 -8.25 -28.15 -28.93
N GLU A 24 -7.27 -27.43 -29.50
CA GLU A 24 -6.67 -26.24 -28.92
C GLU A 24 -7.70 -25.10 -28.85
N TYR A 25 -8.50 -24.90 -29.89
CA TYR A 25 -9.59 -23.91 -29.91
C TYR A 25 -10.62 -24.20 -28.84
N ASN A 26 -11.11 -25.47 -28.76
CA ASN A 26 -12.09 -25.87 -27.75
C ASN A 26 -11.52 -25.78 -26.34
N SER A 27 -10.25 -26.09 -26.12
CA SER A 27 -9.55 -25.88 -24.87
C SER A 27 -9.52 -24.38 -24.51
N TRP A 28 -9.18 -23.53 -25.46
CA TRP A 28 -9.17 -22.08 -25.27
C TRP A 28 -10.57 -21.54 -24.95
N VAL A 29 -11.61 -21.98 -25.64
CA VAL A 29 -13.00 -21.61 -25.37
C VAL A 29 -13.44 -22.08 -23.98
N SER A 30 -13.08 -23.31 -23.57
CA SER A 30 -13.41 -23.83 -22.24
C SER A 30 -12.73 -23.07 -21.09
N LEU A 31 -11.66 -22.35 -21.39
CA LEU A 31 -10.95 -21.49 -20.43
C LEU A 31 -11.58 -20.10 -20.30
N GLN A 32 -12.48 -19.72 -21.23
CA GLN A 32 -13.22 -18.46 -21.10
C GLN A 32 -14.18 -18.55 -19.90
N GLY A 33 -14.20 -17.50 -19.08
CA GLY A 33 -15.02 -17.46 -17.86
C GLY A 33 -14.38 -18.05 -16.60
N LYS A 34 -13.16 -18.61 -16.67
CA LYS A 34 -12.41 -19.00 -15.47
C LYS A 34 -11.92 -17.77 -14.70
N ASN A 35 -11.75 -17.95 -13.39
CA ASN A 35 -11.21 -16.92 -12.51
C ASN A 35 -9.89 -16.38 -13.06
N ARG A 36 -9.75 -15.06 -12.98
CA ARG A 36 -8.53 -14.37 -13.37
C ARG A 36 -7.91 -13.72 -12.13
N TYR A 37 -6.59 -13.74 -12.09
CA TYR A 37 -5.82 -13.13 -11.01
C TYR A 37 -4.64 -12.37 -11.60
N ILE A 38 -4.17 -11.42 -10.80
CA ILE A 38 -2.93 -10.69 -11.07
C ILE A 38 -1.95 -11.01 -9.95
N ILE A 39 -0.76 -11.44 -10.36
CA ILE A 39 0.39 -11.57 -9.46
C ILE A 39 1.34 -10.43 -9.77
N THR A 40 1.64 -9.61 -8.77
CA THR A 40 2.58 -8.51 -8.90
C THR A 40 3.82 -8.81 -8.07
N ILE A 41 4.99 -8.79 -8.70
CA ILE A 41 6.29 -8.97 -8.05
C ILE A 41 6.96 -7.60 -7.95
N LEU A 42 7.32 -7.19 -6.74
CA LEU A 42 8.03 -5.94 -6.47
C LEU A 42 9.37 -6.24 -5.82
N SER A 43 10.41 -5.56 -6.25
CA SER A 43 11.74 -5.59 -5.60
C SER A 43 12.58 -4.41 -6.07
N ARG A 44 13.70 -4.14 -5.39
CA ARG A 44 14.70 -3.20 -5.91
C ARG A 44 15.28 -3.68 -7.25
N GLN A 45 15.47 -4.98 -7.40
CA GLN A 45 15.92 -5.61 -8.63
C GLN A 45 15.28 -6.98 -8.77
N ILE A 46 14.63 -7.26 -9.90
CA ILE A 46 14.02 -8.57 -10.16
C ILE A 46 14.97 -9.42 -10.98
N THR A 47 15.24 -10.63 -10.48
CA THR A 47 16.11 -11.63 -11.07
C THR A 47 15.32 -12.74 -11.76
N ALA A 48 15.97 -13.48 -12.66
CA ALA A 48 15.38 -14.67 -13.30
C ALA A 48 14.99 -15.75 -12.26
N ARG A 49 15.75 -15.88 -11.17
CA ARG A 49 15.44 -16.81 -10.07
C ARG A 49 14.11 -16.45 -9.40
N GLN A 50 13.90 -15.18 -9.05
CA GLN A 50 12.66 -14.71 -8.45
C GLN A 50 11.44 -15.00 -9.33
N ILE A 51 11.54 -14.70 -10.63
CA ILE A 51 10.46 -15.00 -11.61
C ILE A 51 10.24 -16.51 -11.70
N GLY A 52 11.32 -17.31 -11.81
CA GLY A 52 11.26 -18.76 -11.89
C GLY A 52 10.54 -19.40 -10.72
N GLU A 53 10.87 -18.99 -9.48
CA GLU A 53 10.21 -19.53 -8.28
C GLU A 53 8.73 -19.16 -8.20
N VAL A 54 8.36 -17.92 -8.52
CA VAL A 54 6.94 -17.52 -8.56
C VAL A 54 6.18 -18.30 -9.62
N THR A 55 6.73 -18.44 -10.83
CA THR A 55 6.06 -19.19 -11.91
C THR A 55 5.97 -20.69 -11.61
N ARG A 56 6.93 -21.25 -10.87
CA ARG A 56 6.86 -22.63 -10.37
C ARG A 56 5.65 -22.82 -9.45
N VAL A 57 5.46 -21.94 -8.45
CA VAL A 57 4.29 -22.00 -7.56
C VAL A 57 2.98 -21.88 -8.35
N VAL A 58 2.93 -20.97 -9.33
CA VAL A 58 1.76 -20.80 -10.23
C VAL A 58 1.43 -22.10 -10.97
N ALA A 59 2.46 -22.75 -11.53
CA ALA A 59 2.30 -24.01 -12.27
C ALA A 59 1.84 -25.16 -11.36
N GLU A 60 2.41 -25.30 -10.15
CA GLU A 60 2.02 -26.29 -9.15
C GLU A 60 0.55 -26.16 -8.72
N GLN A 61 0.03 -24.94 -8.70
CA GLN A 61 -1.37 -24.66 -8.44
C GLN A 61 -2.29 -24.89 -9.64
N GLY A 62 -1.75 -25.28 -10.78
CA GLY A 62 -2.53 -25.55 -12.00
C GLY A 62 -3.07 -24.28 -12.67
N LEU A 63 -2.49 -23.14 -12.40
CA LEU A 63 -2.83 -21.87 -13.04
C LEU A 63 -2.06 -21.69 -14.35
N ASN A 64 -2.70 -21.03 -15.32
CA ASN A 64 -2.06 -20.66 -16.59
C ASN A 64 -1.63 -19.19 -16.56
N ILE A 65 -0.44 -18.90 -17.06
CA ILE A 65 0.06 -17.54 -17.23
C ILE A 65 -0.32 -17.05 -18.63
N ASP A 66 -1.19 -16.04 -18.72
CA ASP A 66 -1.64 -15.48 -19.99
C ASP A 66 -0.71 -14.37 -20.49
N ALA A 67 -0.12 -13.60 -19.59
CA ALA A 67 0.79 -12.52 -19.93
C ALA A 67 1.76 -12.23 -18.78
N ILE A 68 2.95 -11.77 -19.15
CA ILE A 68 3.97 -11.22 -18.23
C ILE A 68 4.34 -9.85 -18.77
N GLN A 69 4.21 -8.81 -17.94
CA GLN A 69 4.56 -7.45 -18.34
C GLN A 69 5.35 -6.74 -17.25
N ARG A 70 6.27 -5.90 -17.67
CA ARG A 70 6.97 -4.99 -16.76
C ARG A 70 6.15 -3.71 -16.60
N LEU A 71 5.96 -3.26 -15.35
CA LEU A 71 5.24 -2.02 -15.04
C LEU A 71 6.20 -0.84 -14.84
N THR A 72 7.41 -1.10 -14.33
CA THR A 72 8.44 -0.07 -14.13
C THR A 72 9.13 0.33 -15.43
N GLY A 73 9.47 1.61 -15.55
CA GLY A 73 10.30 2.15 -16.61
C GLY A 73 11.74 1.59 -16.59
N ARG A 74 12.53 1.96 -17.58
CA ARG A 74 13.99 1.76 -17.57
C ARG A 74 14.65 2.92 -16.84
N ILE A 75 15.62 2.62 -15.99
CA ILE A 75 16.42 3.64 -15.29
C ILE A 75 17.63 3.95 -16.17
N PRO A 76 17.96 5.23 -16.43
CA PRO A 76 19.22 5.63 -17.07
C PRO A 76 20.42 5.11 -16.28
N LEU A 77 21.49 4.72 -16.98
CA LEU A 77 22.67 4.11 -16.36
C LEU A 77 23.50 5.12 -15.52
N ASP A 78 23.31 6.40 -15.75
CA ASP A 78 24.00 7.52 -15.11
C ASP A 78 23.25 8.11 -13.90
N GLU A 79 22.02 7.70 -13.64
CA GLU A 79 21.27 8.11 -12.45
C GLU A 79 21.64 7.27 -11.21
N SER A 80 22.81 7.52 -10.64
CA SER A 80 23.29 6.85 -9.41
C SER A 80 22.53 7.25 -8.13
N ALA A 81 21.71 8.31 -8.17
CA ALA A 81 21.04 8.88 -7.00
C ALA A 81 19.65 8.27 -6.69
N ARG A 82 19.02 7.56 -7.61
CA ARG A 82 17.69 6.98 -7.41
C ARG A 82 17.80 5.52 -6.95
N LYS A 83 17.14 5.20 -5.83
CA LYS A 83 16.98 3.80 -5.42
C LYS A 83 16.21 3.05 -6.52
N PRO A 84 16.75 1.96 -7.10
CA PRO A 84 16.10 1.24 -8.19
C PRO A 84 14.78 0.61 -7.72
N LYS A 85 13.82 0.49 -8.64
CA LYS A 85 12.56 -0.22 -8.45
C LYS A 85 12.29 -1.10 -9.66
N SER A 86 11.82 -2.28 -9.41
CA SER A 86 11.40 -3.21 -10.46
C SER A 86 10.05 -3.81 -10.11
N CYS A 87 9.14 -3.80 -11.08
CA CYS A 87 7.83 -4.40 -10.96
C CYS A 87 7.51 -5.22 -12.20
N ILE A 88 7.10 -6.47 -11.97
CA ILE A 88 6.57 -7.36 -13.00
C ILE A 88 5.17 -7.80 -12.58
N GLU A 89 4.25 -7.75 -13.52
CA GLU A 89 2.88 -8.25 -13.37
C GLU A 89 2.68 -9.48 -14.23
N LEU A 90 2.10 -10.54 -13.66
CA LEU A 90 1.66 -11.72 -14.34
C LEU A 90 0.13 -11.77 -14.32
N SER A 91 -0.49 -11.85 -15.49
CA SER A 91 -1.91 -12.16 -15.60
C SER A 91 -2.06 -13.67 -15.61
N VAL A 92 -2.79 -14.23 -14.66
CA VAL A 92 -2.97 -15.67 -14.53
C VAL A 92 -4.45 -16.04 -14.53
N ARG A 93 -4.75 -17.26 -15.01
CA ARG A 93 -6.11 -17.76 -15.18
C ARG A 93 -6.24 -19.18 -14.63
N GLY A 94 -7.38 -19.47 -14.05
CA GLY A 94 -7.72 -20.78 -13.49
C GLY A 94 -8.25 -20.70 -12.07
N THR A 95 -8.39 -21.85 -11.43
CA THR A 95 -8.73 -21.93 -10.00
C THR A 95 -7.55 -22.59 -9.31
N PRO A 96 -6.91 -21.93 -8.33
CA PRO A 96 -5.82 -22.54 -7.56
C PRO A 96 -6.29 -23.84 -6.92
N ARG A 97 -5.46 -24.87 -6.91
CA ARG A 97 -5.74 -26.14 -6.22
C ARG A 97 -5.90 -25.92 -4.71
N ASP A 98 -5.01 -25.11 -4.15
CA ASP A 98 -5.03 -24.70 -2.74
C ASP A 98 -4.54 -23.26 -2.62
N LYS A 99 -5.49 -22.33 -2.48
CA LYS A 99 -5.21 -20.90 -2.37
C LYS A 99 -4.39 -20.56 -1.11
N SER A 100 -4.66 -21.25 0.00
CA SER A 100 -3.99 -21.01 1.28
C SER A 100 -2.52 -21.45 1.21
N SER A 101 -2.26 -22.65 0.68
CA SER A 101 -0.90 -23.14 0.43
C SER A 101 -0.13 -22.21 -0.53
N MET A 102 -0.78 -21.74 -1.59
CA MET A 102 -0.15 -20.81 -2.53
C MET A 102 0.24 -19.48 -1.85
N GLN A 103 -0.62 -18.92 -1.03
CA GLN A 103 -0.33 -17.70 -0.27
C GLN A 103 0.84 -17.90 0.69
N SER A 104 0.88 -19.02 1.42
CA SER A 104 1.99 -19.37 2.30
C SER A 104 3.31 -19.50 1.54
N ASN A 105 3.29 -20.14 0.37
CA ASN A 105 4.48 -20.25 -0.49
C ASN A 105 4.96 -18.88 -0.98
N PHE A 106 4.04 -17.98 -1.35
CA PHE A 106 4.42 -16.62 -1.75
C PHE A 106 5.01 -15.82 -0.59
N MET A 107 4.49 -15.96 0.63
CA MET A 107 5.06 -15.33 1.82
C MET A 107 6.47 -15.84 2.11
N GLN A 108 6.68 -17.15 2.02
CA GLN A 108 8.01 -17.75 2.19
C GLN A 108 8.98 -17.23 1.13
N LEU A 109 8.62 -17.25 -0.15
CA LEU A 109 9.45 -16.73 -1.24
C LEU A 109 9.76 -15.24 -1.09
N SER A 110 8.78 -14.44 -0.61
CA SER A 110 9.00 -13.02 -0.32
C SER A 110 10.11 -12.81 0.70
N SER A 111 10.08 -13.60 1.77
CA SER A 111 11.11 -13.53 2.83
C SER A 111 12.48 -14.03 2.36
N GLU A 112 12.51 -15.17 1.64
CA GLU A 112 13.76 -15.82 1.22
C GLU A 112 14.49 -15.07 0.10
N LEU A 113 13.74 -14.45 -0.81
CA LEU A 113 14.29 -13.83 -2.03
C LEU A 113 14.27 -12.30 -2.01
N GLY A 114 13.83 -11.67 -0.91
CA GLY A 114 13.82 -10.22 -0.76
C GLY A 114 12.95 -9.52 -1.83
N MET A 115 11.73 -10.00 -2.01
CA MET A 115 10.76 -9.42 -2.94
C MET A 115 9.37 -9.37 -2.28
N ASP A 116 8.51 -8.47 -2.74
CA ASP A 116 7.10 -8.48 -2.35
C ASP A 116 6.28 -9.14 -3.46
N ILE A 117 5.33 -9.98 -3.08
CA ILE A 117 4.43 -10.68 -4.01
C ILE A 117 2.99 -10.36 -3.61
N SER A 118 2.24 -9.79 -4.54
CA SER A 118 0.80 -9.56 -4.42
C SER A 118 0.03 -10.56 -5.27
N PHE A 119 -1.03 -11.14 -4.71
CA PHE A 119 -1.97 -11.99 -5.44
C PHE A 119 -3.38 -11.43 -5.28
N GLN A 120 -3.92 -10.86 -6.35
CA GLN A 120 -5.22 -10.21 -6.38
C GLN A 120 -6.14 -10.85 -7.41
N GLN A 121 -7.44 -10.88 -7.13
CA GLN A 121 -8.43 -11.20 -8.15
C GLN A 121 -8.48 -10.08 -9.19
N ASP A 122 -8.51 -10.42 -10.48
CA ASP A 122 -8.66 -9.44 -11.57
C ASP A 122 -10.14 -9.26 -11.86
N ASP A 123 -10.81 -8.55 -10.97
CA ASP A 123 -12.22 -8.16 -11.09
C ASP A 123 -12.38 -6.67 -11.47
N MET A 124 -13.63 -6.26 -11.63
CA MET A 124 -13.95 -4.87 -11.97
C MET A 124 -13.50 -3.88 -10.89
N PHE A 125 -13.51 -4.28 -9.61
CA PHE A 125 -13.17 -3.39 -8.50
C PHE A 125 -11.68 -3.09 -8.45
N ARG A 126 -10.81 -4.01 -8.88
CA ARG A 126 -9.36 -3.77 -8.94
C ARG A 126 -9.00 -2.50 -9.74
N ARG A 127 -9.74 -2.23 -10.83
CA ARG A 127 -9.48 -1.08 -11.72
C ARG A 127 -10.32 0.15 -11.40
N CYS A 128 -11.30 0.02 -10.51
CA CYS A 128 -12.25 1.08 -10.16
C CYS A 128 -12.10 1.55 -8.71
N ARG A 129 -10.92 1.42 -8.11
CA ARG A 129 -10.66 1.93 -6.76
C ARG A 129 -10.74 3.46 -6.75
N ARG A 130 -11.29 4.03 -5.65
CA ARG A 130 -11.61 5.45 -5.55
C ARG A 130 -11.18 6.10 -4.24
N LEU A 131 -11.07 5.34 -3.16
CA LEU A 131 -10.71 5.83 -1.84
C LEU A 131 -9.49 5.10 -1.33
N ILE A 132 -8.52 5.85 -0.82
CA ILE A 132 -7.35 5.29 -0.14
C ILE A 132 -7.19 5.93 1.23
N CYS A 133 -7.05 5.10 2.27
CA CYS A 133 -6.84 5.49 3.65
C CYS A 133 -5.45 5.04 4.09
N PHE A 134 -4.68 5.95 4.65
CA PHE A 134 -3.35 5.70 5.17
C PHE A 134 -3.31 5.85 6.68
N ASP A 135 -2.53 5.02 7.36
CA ASP A 135 -1.94 5.44 8.61
C ASP A 135 -0.91 6.54 8.35
N MET A 136 -0.54 7.29 9.37
CA MET A 136 0.42 8.39 9.29
C MET A 136 1.81 7.96 9.75
N ASP A 137 1.92 7.66 11.03
CA ASP A 137 3.18 7.33 11.69
C ASP A 137 3.73 6.01 11.15
N SER A 138 5.03 5.92 10.90
CA SER A 138 5.69 4.75 10.28
C SER A 138 5.13 4.31 8.92
N THR A 139 4.17 5.06 8.35
CA THR A 139 3.55 4.81 7.02
C THR A 139 3.79 5.98 6.07
N LEU A 140 3.16 7.15 6.25
CA LEU A 140 3.41 8.35 5.43
C LEU A 140 4.67 9.09 5.84
N ILE A 141 5.07 8.96 7.10
CA ILE A 141 6.30 9.50 7.68
C ILE A 141 7.11 8.37 8.33
N GLU A 142 8.43 8.52 8.36
CA GLU A 142 9.36 7.49 8.87
C GLU A 142 9.58 7.55 10.40
N THR A 143 8.68 8.23 11.14
CA THR A 143 8.79 8.42 12.59
C THR A 143 7.42 8.30 13.28
N GLU A 144 7.45 8.15 14.61
CA GLU A 144 6.29 8.27 15.49
C GLU A 144 6.27 9.68 16.07
N VAL A 145 5.24 10.48 15.76
CA VAL A 145 5.20 11.90 16.22
C VAL A 145 5.14 12.03 17.73
N ILE A 146 4.59 11.05 18.46
CA ILE A 146 4.58 11.06 19.91
C ILE A 146 5.99 10.89 20.48
N ASP A 147 6.84 10.10 19.85
CA ASP A 147 8.24 9.92 20.28
C ASP A 147 9.06 11.19 20.03
N GLU A 148 8.83 11.88 18.91
CA GLU A 148 9.46 13.17 18.62
C GLU A 148 9.08 14.23 19.66
N LEU A 149 7.80 14.30 20.04
CA LEU A 149 7.33 15.19 21.10
C LEU A 149 7.92 14.83 22.46
N ALA A 150 8.02 13.53 22.78
CA ALA A 150 8.59 13.03 24.03
C ALA A 150 10.07 13.37 24.17
N ILE A 151 10.84 13.25 23.10
CA ILE A 151 12.25 13.66 23.06
C ILE A 151 12.39 15.14 23.37
N ARG A 152 11.56 16.00 22.74
CA ARG A 152 11.56 17.46 22.99
C ARG A 152 11.06 17.84 24.39
N ALA A 153 10.20 17.00 25.00
CA ALA A 153 9.77 17.16 26.39
C ALA A 153 10.75 16.60 27.41
N GLY A 154 11.79 15.86 26.98
CA GLY A 154 12.75 15.20 27.88
C GLY A 154 12.22 13.96 28.59
N VAL A 155 11.17 13.31 28.04
CA VAL A 155 10.47 12.14 28.60
C VAL A 155 10.48 10.94 27.64
N GLY A 156 11.46 10.89 26.74
CA GLY A 156 11.52 9.85 25.70
C GLY A 156 11.61 8.43 26.25
N ASP A 157 12.40 8.21 27.30
CA ASP A 157 12.59 6.88 27.89
C ASP A 157 11.30 6.38 28.57
N GLU A 158 10.56 7.27 29.25
CA GLU A 158 9.29 6.96 29.89
C GLU A 158 8.21 6.59 28.85
N VAL A 159 8.11 7.38 27.76
CA VAL A 159 7.19 7.10 26.66
C VAL A 159 7.50 5.78 26.00
N LYS A 160 8.79 5.49 25.76
CA LYS A 160 9.24 4.21 25.20
C LYS A 160 8.87 3.02 26.09
N ALA A 161 9.06 3.12 27.41
CA ALA A 161 8.70 2.07 28.36
C ALA A 161 7.18 1.77 28.32
N ILE A 162 6.33 2.78 28.22
CA ILE A 162 4.87 2.63 28.09
C ILE A 162 4.52 1.95 26.75
N THR A 163 5.17 2.35 25.65
CA THR A 163 4.97 1.76 24.33
C THR A 163 5.34 0.27 24.32
N GLU A 164 6.46 -0.11 24.94
CA GLU A 164 6.88 -1.50 25.07
C GLU A 164 5.89 -2.34 25.91
N SER A 165 5.33 -1.77 26.98
CA SER A 165 4.30 -2.42 27.81
C SER A 165 3.02 -2.70 27.01
N ALA A 166 2.57 -1.74 26.20
CA ALA A 166 1.44 -1.93 25.29
C ALA A 166 1.73 -3.01 24.23
N MET A 167 2.94 -3.02 23.66
CA MET A 167 3.35 -4.04 22.66
C MET A 167 3.41 -5.45 23.25
N ARG A 168 3.67 -5.62 24.56
CA ARG A 168 3.56 -6.88 25.28
C ARG A 168 2.13 -7.26 25.64
N GLY A 169 1.15 -6.37 25.43
CA GLY A 169 -0.26 -6.57 25.79
C GLY A 169 -0.57 -6.42 27.28
N GLU A 170 0.31 -5.76 28.05
CA GLU A 170 0.13 -5.50 29.47
C GLU A 170 -0.89 -4.37 29.72
N ILE A 171 -0.99 -3.44 28.81
CA ILE A 171 -1.96 -2.34 28.76
C ILE A 171 -2.57 -2.24 27.36
N ASP A 172 -3.78 -1.73 27.26
CA ASP A 172 -4.44 -1.52 25.97
C ASP A 172 -3.95 -0.24 25.28
N PHE A 173 -4.41 -0.04 24.01
CA PHE A 173 -4.00 1.12 23.22
C PHE A 173 -4.43 2.45 23.86
N SER A 174 -5.66 2.54 24.35
CA SER A 174 -6.21 3.78 24.90
C SER A 174 -5.48 4.18 26.18
N GLU A 175 -5.25 3.23 27.10
CA GLU A 175 -4.49 3.46 28.32
C GLU A 175 -3.03 3.87 28.01
N SER A 176 -2.39 3.19 27.06
CA SER A 176 -1.05 3.54 26.60
C SER A 176 -1.01 4.95 26.01
N PHE A 177 -2.00 5.30 25.19
CA PHE A 177 -2.10 6.63 24.56
C PHE A 177 -2.24 7.72 25.64
N GLU A 178 -3.19 7.58 26.55
CA GLU A 178 -3.44 8.56 27.63
C GLU A 178 -2.21 8.76 28.52
N ARG A 179 -1.55 7.67 28.93
CA ARG A 179 -0.34 7.73 29.75
C ARG A 179 0.80 8.47 29.05
N ARG A 180 1.02 8.22 27.75
CA ARG A 180 2.06 8.89 26.96
C ARG A 180 1.75 10.36 26.74
N VAL A 181 0.49 10.72 26.44
CA VAL A 181 0.06 12.12 26.28
C VAL A 181 0.20 12.90 27.59
N ALA A 182 -0.11 12.27 28.74
CA ALA A 182 0.03 12.92 30.05
C ALA A 182 1.47 13.38 30.33
N LEU A 183 2.47 12.67 29.84
CA LEU A 183 3.89 13.04 30.00
C LEU A 183 4.27 14.29 29.19
N LEU A 184 3.51 14.66 28.16
CA LEU A 184 3.76 15.85 27.34
C LEU A 184 3.27 17.15 27.98
N LYS A 185 2.72 17.11 29.20
CA LYS A 185 2.18 18.27 29.90
C LYS A 185 3.22 19.38 30.04
N GLY A 186 2.85 20.59 29.63
CA GLY A 186 3.68 21.79 29.73
C GLY A 186 4.59 22.03 28.53
N LEU A 187 4.63 21.11 27.55
CA LEU A 187 5.39 21.30 26.31
C LEU A 187 4.79 22.45 25.51
N ASP A 188 5.64 23.34 25.02
CA ASP A 188 5.24 24.49 24.19
C ASP A 188 4.79 24.02 22.79
N VAL A 189 3.68 24.58 22.31
CA VAL A 189 3.11 24.17 21.00
C VAL A 189 4.00 24.52 19.81
N SER A 190 4.92 25.48 19.94
CA SER A 190 5.89 25.83 18.89
C SER A 190 6.77 24.64 18.48
N VAL A 191 6.98 23.68 19.41
CA VAL A 191 7.69 22.44 19.13
C VAL A 191 6.98 21.61 18.07
N MET A 192 5.65 21.62 18.03
CA MET A 192 4.87 20.87 17.04
C MET A 192 5.10 21.43 15.62
N GLU A 193 5.27 22.74 15.49
CA GLU A 193 5.56 23.36 14.19
C GLU A 193 6.97 22.98 13.70
N ASP A 194 7.97 23.03 14.59
CA ASP A 194 9.34 22.62 14.25
C ASP A 194 9.40 21.16 13.80
N ILE A 195 8.73 20.26 14.53
CA ILE A 195 8.65 18.84 14.13
C ILE A 195 7.95 18.70 12.77
N ALA A 196 6.79 19.36 12.56
CA ALA A 196 6.02 19.26 11.34
C ALA A 196 6.81 19.71 10.09
N GLN A 197 7.60 20.78 10.20
CA GLN A 197 8.44 21.27 9.11
C GLN A 197 9.59 20.32 8.75
N ASN A 198 10.03 19.50 9.70
CA ASN A 198 11.15 18.57 9.56
C ASN A 198 10.73 17.09 9.52
N LEU A 199 9.44 16.79 9.31
CA LEU A 199 8.96 15.40 9.23
C LEU A 199 9.68 14.62 8.13
N PRO A 200 10.28 13.45 8.46
CA PRO A 200 10.89 12.58 7.47
C PRO A 200 9.79 11.88 6.66
N ILE A 201 9.60 12.32 5.43
CA ILE A 201 8.58 11.76 4.53
C ILE A 201 9.06 10.42 3.98
N THR A 202 8.21 9.41 4.07
CA THR A 202 8.50 8.07 3.58
C THR A 202 8.79 8.05 2.09
N GLU A 203 9.78 7.23 1.68
CA GLU A 203 10.18 7.07 0.28
C GLU A 203 8.96 6.81 -0.63
N GLY A 204 8.83 7.61 -1.68
CA GLY A 204 7.80 7.45 -2.71
C GLY A 204 6.46 8.16 -2.43
N VAL A 205 6.27 8.75 -1.25
CA VAL A 205 5.02 9.46 -0.90
C VAL A 205 4.74 10.60 -1.87
N ASP A 206 5.72 11.46 -2.17
CA ASP A 206 5.51 12.60 -3.07
C ASP A 206 4.96 12.16 -4.43
N ARG A 207 5.61 11.16 -5.04
CA ARG A 207 5.18 10.58 -6.32
C ARG A 207 3.81 9.93 -6.21
N MET A 208 3.59 9.13 -5.17
CA MET A 208 2.32 8.44 -4.96
C MET A 208 1.16 9.41 -4.82
N MET A 209 1.29 10.42 -3.97
CA MET A 209 0.24 11.42 -3.74
C MET A 209 -0.12 12.18 -5.02
N GLN A 210 0.88 12.58 -5.80
CA GLN A 210 0.69 13.25 -7.07
C GLN A 210 -0.11 12.39 -8.06
N VAL A 211 0.26 11.11 -8.22
CA VAL A 211 -0.43 10.18 -9.12
C VAL A 211 -1.87 9.91 -8.66
N LEU A 212 -2.08 9.65 -7.37
CA LEU A 212 -3.39 9.39 -6.82
C LEU A 212 -4.34 10.60 -7.00
N LYS A 213 -3.85 11.80 -6.75
CA LYS A 213 -4.64 13.05 -6.97
C LYS A 213 -4.99 13.22 -8.45
N THR A 214 -4.03 13.05 -9.35
CA THR A 214 -4.26 13.14 -10.80
C THR A 214 -5.26 12.09 -11.29
N ALA A 215 -5.22 10.88 -10.70
CA ALA A 215 -6.17 9.81 -10.99
C ALA A 215 -7.54 9.98 -10.32
N GLY A 216 -7.76 11.05 -9.56
CA GLY A 216 -9.03 11.40 -8.93
C GLY A 216 -9.39 10.57 -7.69
N PHE A 217 -8.38 9.99 -7.00
CA PHE A 217 -8.62 9.31 -5.74
C PHE A 217 -8.98 10.30 -4.63
N LYS A 218 -9.89 9.87 -3.76
CA LYS A 218 -10.07 10.45 -2.43
C LYS A 218 -9.02 9.87 -1.50
N ILE A 219 -8.37 10.73 -0.73
CA ILE A 219 -7.23 10.36 0.13
C ILE A 219 -7.55 10.73 1.56
N ALA A 220 -7.39 9.78 2.48
CA ALA A 220 -7.63 9.97 3.90
C ALA A 220 -6.41 9.57 4.75
N ILE A 221 -6.19 10.28 5.85
CA ILE A 221 -5.33 9.86 6.96
C ILE A 221 -6.22 9.40 8.10
N LEU A 222 -5.99 8.17 8.58
CA LEU A 222 -6.64 7.57 9.74
C LEU A 222 -5.55 7.14 10.72
N SER A 223 -5.24 7.95 11.73
CA SER A 223 -4.04 7.79 12.54
C SER A 223 -4.32 7.79 14.05
N GLY A 224 -3.61 6.94 14.78
CA GLY A 224 -3.49 7.01 16.23
C GLY A 224 -2.60 8.15 16.73
N GLY A 225 -1.91 8.86 15.83
CA GLY A 225 -1.12 10.05 16.09
C GLY A 225 -1.99 11.31 16.27
N PHE A 226 -1.47 12.49 15.90
CA PHE A 226 -2.12 13.75 16.22
C PHE A 226 -2.59 14.54 14.99
N THR A 227 -3.78 15.16 15.10
CA THR A 227 -4.43 15.99 14.07
C THR A 227 -3.54 17.10 13.55
N TYR A 228 -2.70 17.69 14.39
CA TYR A 228 -1.78 18.76 13.98
C TYR A 228 -0.90 18.33 12.81
N PHE A 229 -0.24 17.17 12.93
CA PHE A 229 0.66 16.64 11.89
C PHE A 229 -0.12 16.13 10.69
N GLY A 230 -1.26 15.47 10.92
CA GLY A 230 -2.16 15.08 9.84
C GLY A 230 -2.64 16.26 9.00
N ASN A 231 -2.97 17.39 9.64
CA ASN A 231 -3.38 18.62 8.95
C ASN A 231 -2.21 19.28 8.20
N TYR A 232 -0.98 19.20 8.73
CA TYR A 232 0.21 19.63 8.00
C TYR A 232 0.38 18.83 6.69
N LEU A 233 0.30 17.49 6.74
CA LEU A 233 0.35 16.62 5.58
C LEU A 233 -0.82 16.85 4.63
N LYS A 234 -2.03 17.09 5.16
CA LYS A 234 -3.21 17.47 4.39
C LYS A 234 -2.95 18.71 3.54
N LYS A 235 -2.39 19.74 4.15
CA LYS A 235 -2.04 20.98 3.41
C LYS A 235 -0.96 20.74 2.37
N LYS A 236 0.06 19.95 2.71
CA LYS A 236 1.19 19.65 1.81
C LYS A 236 0.77 18.86 0.57
N TYR A 237 -0.07 17.83 0.74
CA TYR A 237 -0.42 16.87 -0.32
C TYR A 237 -1.85 17.01 -0.86
N GLY A 238 -2.65 17.93 -0.32
CA GLY A 238 -4.05 18.08 -0.72
C GLY A 238 -4.92 16.87 -0.35
N ILE A 239 -4.66 16.26 0.80
CA ILE A 239 -5.43 15.13 1.34
C ILE A 239 -6.85 15.58 1.67
N ASP A 240 -7.85 14.72 1.39
CA ASP A 240 -9.26 15.10 1.54
C ASP A 240 -9.72 15.01 3.01
N TYR A 241 -9.33 13.95 3.74
CA TYR A 241 -9.78 13.68 5.11
C TYR A 241 -8.61 13.42 6.05
N VAL A 242 -8.72 13.93 7.29
CA VAL A 242 -7.80 13.61 8.38
C VAL A 242 -8.62 13.30 9.63
N TYR A 243 -8.42 12.13 10.18
CA TYR A 243 -8.94 11.71 11.47
C TYR A 243 -7.79 11.19 12.31
N ALA A 244 -7.49 11.88 13.38
CA ALA A 244 -6.43 11.56 14.33
C ALA A 244 -6.80 12.14 15.70
N ASN A 245 -5.99 11.92 16.72
CA ASN A 245 -6.26 12.42 18.07
C ASN A 245 -5.92 13.90 18.18
N GLU A 246 -6.73 14.66 18.89
CA GLU A 246 -6.51 16.07 19.12
C GLU A 246 -5.92 16.30 20.51
N LEU A 247 -4.77 16.97 20.58
CA LEU A 247 -4.16 17.37 21.84
C LEU A 247 -4.84 18.62 22.42
N GLU A 248 -5.13 18.61 23.72
CA GLU A 248 -5.64 19.77 24.42
C GLU A 248 -4.53 20.78 24.66
N ILE A 249 -4.79 22.06 24.29
CA ILE A 249 -3.84 23.16 24.38
C ILE A 249 -4.45 24.28 25.23
N GLU A 250 -3.72 24.72 26.25
CA GLU A 250 -4.06 25.87 27.03
C GLU A 250 -2.86 26.82 27.16
N ASN A 251 -3.09 28.13 26.94
CA ASN A 251 -2.06 29.18 27.04
C ASN A 251 -0.76 28.84 26.21
N GLY A 252 -0.90 28.24 25.02
CA GLY A 252 0.22 27.90 24.17
C GLY A 252 1.02 26.68 24.61
N LYS A 253 0.50 25.87 25.54
CA LYS A 253 1.14 24.64 26.04
C LYS A 253 0.19 23.46 26.02
N LEU A 254 0.75 22.26 25.86
CA LEU A 254 0.01 21.03 26.00
C LEU A 254 -0.41 20.82 27.46
N THR A 255 -1.67 20.45 27.69
CA THR A 255 -2.19 20.17 29.03
C THR A 255 -1.86 18.77 29.52
N GLY A 256 -1.41 17.87 28.61
CA GLY A 256 -1.25 16.46 28.88
C GLY A 256 -2.55 15.66 28.72
N LYS A 257 -3.55 16.23 28.04
CA LYS A 257 -4.83 15.59 27.75
C LYS A 257 -5.12 15.64 26.26
N HIS A 258 -6.10 14.85 25.81
CA HIS A 258 -6.65 14.89 24.47
C HIS A 258 -8.11 15.35 24.49
N ILE A 259 -8.63 15.73 23.31
CA ILE A 259 -10.02 16.12 23.10
C ILE A 259 -10.70 15.06 22.24
N GLY A 260 -11.91 14.66 22.63
CA GLY A 260 -12.73 13.71 21.86
C GLY A 260 -12.33 12.25 22.01
N ASP A 261 -12.87 11.42 21.11
CA ASP A 261 -12.66 9.97 21.12
C ASP A 261 -11.29 9.60 20.56
N ILE A 262 -10.66 8.59 21.16
CA ILE A 262 -9.37 8.08 20.70
C ILE A 262 -9.55 7.31 19.38
N VAL A 263 -8.69 7.59 18.41
CA VAL A 263 -8.64 6.89 17.13
C VAL A 263 -7.78 5.63 17.29
N ASP A 264 -8.41 4.56 17.72
CA ASP A 264 -7.84 3.21 17.80
C ASP A 264 -8.06 2.42 16.50
N GLY A 265 -7.66 1.15 16.49
CA GLY A 265 -7.81 0.28 15.31
C GLY A 265 -9.27 0.04 14.92
N LYS A 266 -10.18 -0.09 15.87
CA LYS A 266 -11.63 -0.24 15.60
C LYS A 266 -12.16 1.05 14.97
N ARG A 267 -11.80 2.18 15.54
CA ARG A 267 -12.21 3.50 15.03
C ARG A 267 -11.68 3.77 13.62
N LYS A 268 -10.45 3.36 13.29
CA LYS A 268 -9.92 3.43 11.91
C LYS A 268 -10.82 2.68 10.92
N ALA A 269 -11.26 1.47 11.26
CA ALA A 269 -12.16 0.69 10.42
C ALA A 269 -13.55 1.33 10.26
N GLU A 270 -14.11 1.89 11.33
CA GLU A 270 -15.37 2.64 11.30
C GLU A 270 -15.27 3.89 10.41
N LEU A 271 -14.18 4.65 10.55
CA LEU A 271 -13.92 5.86 9.77
C LEU A 271 -13.75 5.55 8.28
N LEU A 272 -13.08 4.45 7.92
CA LEU A 272 -12.97 4.00 6.53
C LEU A 272 -14.36 3.75 5.94
N ARG A 273 -15.25 3.04 6.67
CA ARG A 273 -16.63 2.82 6.21
C ARG A 273 -17.42 4.12 6.08
N LEU A 274 -17.27 5.02 7.05
CA LEU A 274 -17.93 6.32 7.05
C LEU A 274 -17.53 7.15 5.83
N ILE A 275 -16.23 7.26 5.54
CA ILE A 275 -15.74 8.01 4.37
C ILE A 275 -16.21 7.35 3.08
N ALA A 276 -16.15 6.02 2.98
CA ALA A 276 -16.65 5.30 1.82
C ALA A 276 -18.13 5.59 1.57
N GLN A 277 -18.95 5.62 2.63
CA GLN A 277 -20.38 5.99 2.54
C GLN A 277 -20.56 7.45 2.11
N VAL A 278 -19.81 8.40 2.69
CA VAL A 278 -19.89 9.84 2.35
C VAL A 278 -19.52 10.09 0.89
N GLU A 279 -18.50 9.41 0.39
CA GLU A 279 -18.01 9.54 -0.99
C GLU A 279 -18.79 8.65 -1.98
N ASN A 280 -19.78 7.89 -1.50
CA ASN A 280 -20.55 6.92 -2.30
C ASN A 280 -19.65 5.92 -3.04
N VAL A 281 -18.67 5.38 -2.32
CA VAL A 281 -17.69 4.39 -2.78
C VAL A 281 -17.98 3.04 -2.13
N ASP A 282 -18.03 1.97 -2.92
CA ASP A 282 -18.17 0.62 -2.39
C ASP A 282 -16.88 0.24 -1.60
N ILE A 283 -17.06 -0.53 -0.52
CA ILE A 283 -15.90 -1.01 0.28
C ILE A 283 -14.90 -1.78 -0.58
N ALA A 284 -15.36 -2.54 -1.56
CA ALA A 284 -14.49 -3.22 -2.53
C ALA A 284 -13.63 -2.25 -3.38
N GLN A 285 -14.00 -0.97 -3.45
CA GLN A 285 -13.24 0.08 -4.16
C GLN A 285 -12.29 0.85 -3.23
N THR A 286 -12.18 0.46 -1.97
CA THR A 286 -11.30 1.10 -0.99
C THR A 286 -9.94 0.44 -0.91
N ILE A 287 -8.95 1.21 -0.47
CA ILE A 287 -7.60 0.77 -0.16
C ILE A 287 -7.28 1.24 1.25
N ALA A 288 -6.63 0.40 2.04
CA ALA A 288 -6.07 0.78 3.32
C ALA A 288 -4.58 0.42 3.36
N VAL A 289 -3.77 1.30 3.93
CA VAL A 289 -2.32 1.11 4.04
C VAL A 289 -1.89 1.47 5.47
N GLY A 290 -1.13 0.59 6.11
CA GLY A 290 -0.61 0.80 7.45
C GLY A 290 0.47 -0.21 7.79
N ASP A 291 1.21 0.00 8.89
CA ASP A 291 2.34 -0.82 9.32
C ASP A 291 2.07 -1.62 10.61
N GLY A 292 1.10 -1.17 11.41
CA GLY A 292 0.85 -1.64 12.77
C GLY A 292 -0.29 -2.63 12.94
N ALA A 293 -0.33 -3.30 14.10
CA ALA A 293 -1.43 -4.19 14.46
C ALA A 293 -2.76 -3.43 14.65
N ASN A 294 -2.68 -2.15 15.03
CA ASN A 294 -3.81 -1.23 15.11
C ASN A 294 -4.44 -0.92 13.73
N ASP A 295 -3.74 -1.19 12.63
CA ASP A 295 -4.27 -1.00 11.29
C ASP A 295 -5.04 -2.21 10.77
N LEU A 296 -4.79 -3.41 11.31
CA LEU A 296 -5.41 -4.65 10.85
C LEU A 296 -6.93 -4.56 10.69
N PRO A 297 -7.70 -3.93 11.60
CA PRO A 297 -9.14 -3.80 11.41
C PRO A 297 -9.52 -3.05 10.12
N MET A 298 -8.82 -1.97 9.77
CA MET A 298 -9.08 -1.24 8.52
C MET A 298 -8.52 -1.97 7.29
N LEU A 299 -7.32 -2.60 7.42
CA LEU A 299 -6.71 -3.39 6.33
C LEU A 299 -7.60 -4.55 5.90
N ASN A 300 -8.23 -5.22 6.88
CA ASN A 300 -9.05 -6.41 6.63
C ASN A 300 -10.41 -6.11 6.01
N ILE A 301 -10.97 -4.93 6.23
CA ILE A 301 -12.26 -4.57 5.62
C ILE A 301 -12.11 -3.89 4.26
N ALA A 302 -10.97 -3.32 3.97
CA ALA A 302 -10.72 -2.64 2.70
C ALA A 302 -10.73 -3.63 1.52
N GLY A 303 -11.14 -3.17 0.35
CA GLY A 303 -11.05 -3.94 -0.89
C GLY A 303 -9.60 -4.32 -1.25
N LEU A 304 -8.62 -3.54 -0.76
CA LEU A 304 -7.19 -3.85 -0.81
C LEU A 304 -6.52 -3.34 0.46
N GLY A 305 -6.17 -4.23 1.38
CA GLY A 305 -5.37 -3.92 2.57
C GLY A 305 -3.90 -4.20 2.32
N ILE A 306 -3.04 -3.24 2.57
CA ILE A 306 -1.60 -3.32 2.34
C ILE A 306 -0.84 -3.06 3.63
N ALA A 307 -0.09 -4.05 4.10
CA ALA A 307 0.87 -3.91 5.19
C ALA A 307 2.17 -3.32 4.65
N TYR A 308 2.52 -2.10 5.08
CA TYR A 308 3.70 -1.39 4.61
C TYR A 308 4.84 -1.49 5.63
N HIS A 309 5.99 -2.06 5.23
CA HIS A 309 7.15 -2.30 6.12
C HIS A 309 6.81 -2.89 7.50
N ALA A 310 5.70 -3.61 7.54
CA ALA A 310 5.10 -4.11 8.76
C ALA A 310 5.86 -5.30 9.36
N LYS A 311 5.62 -5.53 10.66
CA LYS A 311 6.14 -6.71 11.36
C LYS A 311 5.52 -8.00 10.82
N PRO A 312 6.18 -9.17 10.94
CA PRO A 312 5.70 -10.43 10.39
C PRO A 312 4.23 -10.73 10.72
N LYS A 313 3.83 -10.59 11.98
CA LYS A 313 2.45 -10.83 12.43
C LYS A 313 1.40 -9.97 11.69
N VAL A 314 1.75 -8.74 11.34
CA VAL A 314 0.85 -7.85 10.57
C VAL A 314 0.79 -8.28 9.12
N LYS A 315 1.94 -8.62 8.50
CA LYS A 315 2.01 -9.14 7.13
C LYS A 315 1.19 -10.42 6.93
N GLU A 316 1.23 -11.34 7.90
CA GLU A 316 0.48 -12.60 7.87
C GLU A 316 -1.04 -12.38 7.89
N ASN A 317 -1.50 -11.28 8.47
CA ASN A 317 -2.92 -10.95 8.64
C ASN A 317 -3.43 -9.89 7.67
N ALA A 318 -2.57 -9.32 6.83
CA ALA A 318 -2.96 -8.40 5.76
C ALA A 318 -3.13 -9.14 4.43
N SER A 319 -3.94 -8.59 3.52
CA SER A 319 -4.15 -9.20 2.21
C SER A 319 -2.91 -9.09 1.31
N GLN A 320 -2.13 -8.03 1.45
CA GLN A 320 -0.91 -7.75 0.68
C GLN A 320 0.15 -7.08 1.57
N SER A 321 1.43 -7.13 1.13
CA SER A 321 2.51 -6.42 1.82
C SER A 321 3.49 -5.77 0.86
N ILE A 322 4.08 -4.64 1.28
CA ILE A 322 5.22 -3.98 0.63
C ILE A 322 6.30 -3.78 1.67
N SER A 323 7.49 -4.31 1.42
CA SER A 323 8.62 -4.26 2.36
C SER A 323 9.97 -3.99 1.71
N THR A 324 10.04 -4.02 0.37
CA THR A 324 11.31 -3.95 -0.37
C THR A 324 11.52 -2.61 -1.07
N ILE A 325 10.44 -1.88 -1.33
CA ILE A 325 10.48 -0.58 -2.04
C ILE A 325 9.70 0.48 -1.27
N GLY A 326 9.73 1.72 -1.76
CA GLY A 326 8.98 2.84 -1.18
C GLY A 326 7.46 2.70 -1.30
N LEU A 327 6.74 3.60 -0.63
CA LEU A 327 5.27 3.57 -0.53
C LEU A 327 4.57 3.71 -1.89
N ASP A 328 5.22 4.30 -2.90
CA ASP A 328 4.72 4.33 -4.27
C ASP A 328 4.63 2.94 -4.95
N GLY A 329 5.12 1.88 -4.30
CA GLY A 329 4.84 0.49 -4.65
C GLY A 329 3.33 0.18 -4.71
N VAL A 330 2.52 0.88 -3.93
CA VAL A 330 1.05 0.81 -3.97
C VAL A 330 0.51 1.05 -5.38
N LEU A 331 1.09 1.97 -6.13
CA LEU A 331 0.66 2.29 -7.51
C LEU A 331 0.72 1.08 -8.44
N TYR A 332 1.74 0.22 -8.28
CA TYR A 332 1.87 -0.98 -9.09
C TYR A 332 0.83 -2.04 -8.73
N PHE A 333 0.43 -2.15 -7.46
CA PHE A 333 -0.69 -3.02 -7.06
C PHE A 333 -2.03 -2.56 -7.66
N LEU A 334 -2.15 -1.28 -7.99
CA LEU A 334 -3.29 -0.72 -8.70
C LEU A 334 -3.17 -0.86 -10.23
N GLY A 335 -2.04 -1.38 -10.74
CA GLY A 335 -1.80 -1.59 -12.17
C GLY A 335 -1.30 -0.36 -12.91
N PHE A 336 -0.88 0.70 -12.21
CA PHE A 336 -0.23 1.82 -12.87
C PHE A 336 1.11 1.40 -13.47
N LYS A 337 1.42 1.95 -14.65
CA LYS A 337 2.72 1.77 -15.34
C LYS A 337 3.47 3.09 -15.34
N ASP A 338 4.77 3.04 -15.18
CA ASP A 338 5.61 4.25 -15.26
C ASP A 338 5.44 4.97 -16.61
N SER A 339 5.21 4.23 -17.70
CA SER A 339 4.93 4.81 -19.01
C SER A 339 3.66 5.66 -19.09
N TYR A 340 2.70 5.45 -18.16
CA TYR A 340 1.48 6.26 -18.08
C TYR A 340 1.65 7.47 -17.17
N ILE A 341 2.56 7.38 -16.21
CA ILE A 341 2.79 8.38 -15.17
C ILE A 341 3.82 9.43 -15.64
N GLY A 342 4.64 9.15 -16.67
CA GLY A 342 5.63 10.00 -17.34
C GLY A 342 6.36 11.01 -16.45
N ASP A 343 7.68 10.96 -16.38
CA ASP A 343 8.51 11.89 -15.59
C ASP A 343 8.32 13.39 -15.94
N ASN A 344 7.61 13.71 -17.03
CA ASN A 344 7.46 15.08 -17.56
C ASN A 344 6.00 15.53 -17.77
N LYS A 345 5.00 14.84 -17.29
CA LYS A 345 3.58 15.20 -17.42
C LYS A 345 2.83 15.35 -16.11
N ILE A 346 3.55 15.26 -15.00
CA ILE A 346 2.99 15.42 -13.67
C ILE A 346 3.87 16.40 -12.88
#